data_eb9c15d9dd7e47369c917fd7a95b6718
#
_entry.id   eb9c15d9dd7e47369c917fd7a95b6718
#
_cell.length_a   1.000
_cell.length_b   1.000
_cell.length_c   1.000
_cell.angle_alpha   90.00
_cell.angle_beta   90.00
_cell.angle_gamma   90.00
#
_symmetry.space_group_name_H-M   'P 1'
#
loop_
_entity.id
_entity.type
_entity.pdbx_description
1 polymer ?
#
loop_
_entity_poly.entity_id
_entity_poly.type
_entity_poly.pdbx_seq_one_letter_code
_entity_poly.pdbx_strand_id
1 'polypeptide(L)'
;MTEKKCQLTEKLRNYVYRYGTELSDDKLKQMGTSLEEINENFSDMEDIAKSIFEQERIAFETIFKEYDFDGWNAIDILLLVGNEIHRRFFNVSPSVSYKLAEAFPELFEQHKQERSNFIYEKIKINIEKGMQQGMYKNDVSSEMVARMYIAKLNDIHNQEIYPPEVFDFATIFNNLIDGVIKTITNEDGWQYYKQRKQLYSVLSFNR
;
A
#
# COMPACT_ATOMS: atom_id res chain seq x y z
N MET A 1 7.21 18.78 -0.70
CA MET A 1 6.01 19.30 0.03
C MET A 1 6.48 19.89 1.35
N THR A 2 5.95 21.05 1.78
CA THR A 2 6.29 21.65 3.10
C THR A 2 5.69 20.82 4.22
N GLU A 3 6.26 20.88 5.43
CA GLU A 3 5.74 20.15 6.60
C GLU A 3 4.28 20.51 6.90
N LYS A 4 3.94 21.82 6.82
CA LYS A 4 2.57 22.32 6.99
C LYS A 4 1.60 21.69 5.96
N LYS A 5 2.00 21.68 4.66
CA LYS A 5 1.18 21.08 3.60
C LYS A 5 1.02 19.56 3.81
N CYS A 6 2.05 18.89 4.36
CA CYS A 6 1.99 17.47 4.67
C CYS A 6 0.97 17.16 5.78
N GLN A 7 1.01 17.88 6.89
CA GLN A 7 0.06 17.74 8.02
C GLN A 7 -1.37 18.05 7.58
N LEU A 8 -1.55 19.07 6.75
CA LEU A 8 -2.86 19.46 6.24
C LEU A 8 -3.42 18.40 5.28
N THR A 9 -2.57 17.80 4.42
CA THR A 9 -2.97 16.70 3.53
C THR A 9 -3.45 15.49 4.33
N GLU A 10 -2.83 15.16 5.46
CA GLU A 10 -3.26 14.05 6.32
C GLU A 10 -4.64 14.33 6.95
N LYS A 11 -4.88 15.56 7.43
CA LYS A 11 -6.21 15.98 7.89
C LYS A 11 -7.25 15.86 6.78
N LEU A 12 -6.92 16.31 5.56
CA LEU A 12 -7.82 16.26 4.41
C LEU A 12 -8.09 14.83 3.94
N ARG A 13 -7.11 13.92 4.03
CA ARG A 13 -7.36 12.48 3.82
C ARG A 13 -8.44 11.97 4.77
N ASN A 14 -8.34 12.29 6.06
CA ASN A 14 -9.34 11.92 7.06
C ASN A 14 -10.69 12.60 6.81
N TYR A 15 -10.67 13.82 6.28
CA TYR A 15 -11.90 14.53 5.86
C TYR A 15 -12.59 13.78 4.74
N VAL A 16 -11.84 13.45 3.65
CA VAL A 16 -12.39 12.71 2.51
C VAL A 16 -12.95 11.36 2.95
N TYR A 17 -12.28 10.67 3.86
CA TYR A 17 -12.78 9.42 4.43
C TYR A 17 -14.17 9.58 5.07
N ARG A 18 -14.35 10.63 5.88
CA ARG A 18 -15.58 10.83 6.65
C ARG A 18 -16.69 11.46 5.81
N TYR A 19 -16.37 12.45 5.02
CA TYR A 19 -17.33 13.39 4.46
C TYR A 19 -17.37 13.46 2.92
N GLY A 20 -16.42 12.80 2.24
CA GLY A 20 -16.30 12.88 0.80
C GLY A 20 -15.49 14.08 0.32
N THR A 21 -15.62 14.43 -0.96
CA THR A 21 -14.80 15.43 -1.63
C THR A 21 -15.37 16.86 -1.59
N GLU A 22 -16.62 17.04 -1.12
CA GLU A 22 -17.20 18.37 -0.96
C GLU A 22 -16.75 19.00 0.38
N LEU A 23 -15.99 20.10 0.29
CA LEU A 23 -15.48 20.80 1.46
C LEU A 23 -16.59 21.65 2.15
N SER A 24 -16.71 21.50 3.45
CA SER A 24 -17.63 22.26 4.29
C SER A 24 -16.85 22.91 5.43
N ASP A 25 -16.98 24.22 5.61
CA ASP A 25 -16.25 24.98 6.62
C ASP A 25 -16.56 24.49 8.04
N ASP A 26 -17.82 24.16 8.32
CA ASP A 26 -18.22 23.65 9.65
C ASP A 26 -17.55 22.31 9.97
N LYS A 27 -17.46 21.41 8.99
CA LYS A 27 -16.80 20.11 9.17
C LYS A 27 -15.28 20.26 9.28
N LEU A 28 -14.70 21.20 8.52
CA LEU A 28 -13.26 21.50 8.57
C LEU A 28 -12.87 22.08 9.94
N LYS A 29 -13.67 22.97 10.50
CA LYS A 29 -13.46 23.51 11.86
C LYS A 29 -13.49 22.42 12.94
N GLN A 30 -14.36 21.42 12.80
CA GLN A 30 -14.37 20.26 13.71
C GLN A 30 -13.08 19.42 13.63
N MET A 31 -12.38 19.49 12.49
CA MET A 31 -11.11 18.80 12.27
C MET A 31 -9.89 19.69 12.55
N GLY A 32 -10.09 20.88 13.07
CA GLY A 32 -9.03 21.82 13.44
C GLY A 32 -8.32 22.43 12.22
N THR A 33 -9.08 22.80 11.18
CA THR A 33 -8.63 23.55 10.01
C THR A 33 -9.76 24.42 9.47
N SER A 34 -9.52 25.24 8.45
CA SER A 34 -10.49 26.13 7.82
C SER A 34 -10.36 26.16 6.30
N LEU A 35 -11.40 26.61 5.61
CA LEU A 35 -11.33 26.84 4.16
C LEU A 35 -10.24 27.86 3.79
N GLU A 36 -10.01 28.87 4.61
CA GLU A 36 -8.96 29.86 4.40
C GLU A 36 -7.56 29.18 4.41
N GLU A 37 -7.29 28.39 5.44
CA GLU A 37 -6.02 27.63 5.54
C GLU A 37 -5.82 26.66 4.38
N ILE A 38 -6.91 26.02 3.90
CA ILE A 38 -6.87 25.14 2.75
C ILE A 38 -6.53 25.93 1.49
N ASN A 39 -7.23 27.03 1.22
CA ASN A 39 -7.03 27.86 0.02
C ASN A 39 -5.65 28.55 -0.04
N GLU A 40 -4.98 28.73 1.11
CA GLU A 40 -3.59 29.18 1.15
C GLU A 40 -2.58 28.11 0.68
N ASN A 41 -2.93 26.83 0.77
CA ASN A 41 -2.01 25.71 0.54
C ASN A 41 -2.37 24.87 -0.69
N PHE A 42 -3.62 24.92 -1.14
CA PHE A 42 -4.12 24.15 -2.27
C PHE A 42 -4.97 25.03 -3.18
N SER A 43 -4.85 24.82 -4.49
CA SER A 43 -5.62 25.58 -5.49
C SER A 43 -7.08 25.13 -5.57
N ASP A 44 -7.33 23.83 -5.42
CA ASP A 44 -8.63 23.20 -5.55
C ASP A 44 -8.64 21.78 -4.95
N MET A 45 -9.76 21.07 -5.07
CA MET A 45 -9.88 19.70 -4.56
C MET A 45 -9.03 18.69 -5.34
N GLU A 46 -8.74 18.96 -6.60
CA GLU A 46 -7.85 18.11 -7.39
C GLU A 46 -6.39 18.20 -6.90
N ASP A 47 -5.90 19.40 -6.53
CA ASP A 47 -4.58 19.58 -5.90
C ASP A 47 -4.50 18.87 -4.53
N ILE A 48 -5.59 18.87 -3.78
CA ILE A 48 -5.71 18.08 -2.53
C ILE A 48 -5.60 16.57 -2.85
N ALA A 49 -6.33 16.08 -3.83
CA ALA A 49 -6.29 14.69 -4.24
C ALA A 49 -4.88 14.27 -4.72
N LYS A 50 -4.22 15.09 -5.54
CA LYS A 50 -2.81 14.91 -5.95
C LYS A 50 -1.88 14.82 -4.75
N SER A 51 -2.07 15.69 -3.77
CA SER A 51 -1.24 15.69 -2.55
C SER A 51 -1.47 14.46 -1.69
N ILE A 52 -2.70 13.94 -1.60
CA ILE A 52 -3.01 12.68 -0.90
C ILE A 52 -2.31 11.51 -1.58
N PHE A 53 -2.40 11.38 -2.90
CA PHE A 53 -1.73 10.32 -3.65
C PHE A 53 -0.21 10.41 -3.59
N GLU A 54 0.34 11.62 -3.64
CA GLU A 54 1.78 11.86 -3.51
C GLU A 54 2.30 11.45 -2.12
N GLN A 55 1.57 11.76 -1.04
CA GLN A 55 1.92 11.28 0.30
C GLN A 55 1.92 9.74 0.38
N GLU A 56 0.93 9.10 -0.21
CA GLU A 56 0.85 7.64 -0.26
C GLU A 56 2.06 7.06 -1.01
N ARG A 57 2.40 7.62 -2.17
CA ARG A 57 3.57 7.22 -2.95
C ARG A 57 4.87 7.38 -2.16
N ILE A 58 5.08 8.55 -1.55
CA ILE A 58 6.28 8.83 -0.73
C ILE A 58 6.37 7.85 0.44
N ALA A 59 5.27 7.59 1.15
CA ALA A 59 5.26 6.66 2.27
C ALA A 59 5.63 5.23 1.84
N PHE A 60 5.19 4.83 0.65
CA PHE A 60 5.51 3.52 0.06
C PHE A 60 6.99 3.43 -0.35
N GLU A 61 7.51 4.44 -1.07
CA GLU A 61 8.91 4.49 -1.47
C GLU A 61 9.86 4.58 -0.27
N THR A 62 9.44 5.25 0.80
CA THR A 62 10.24 5.45 2.02
C THR A 62 10.56 4.12 2.69
N ILE A 63 9.67 3.10 2.62
CA ILE A 63 9.96 1.75 3.13
C ILE A 63 11.26 1.21 2.50
N PHE A 64 11.44 1.39 1.19
CA PHE A 64 12.62 0.90 0.47
C PHE A 64 13.85 1.78 0.61
N LYS A 65 13.71 3.00 1.15
CA LYS A 65 14.82 3.93 1.44
C LYS A 65 15.32 3.80 2.88
N GLU A 66 14.44 3.46 3.81
CA GLU A 66 14.77 3.33 5.26
C GLU A 66 15.50 2.04 5.58
N TYR A 67 15.30 1.00 4.79
CA TYR A 67 15.89 -0.32 5.01
C TYR A 67 16.95 -0.61 3.95
N ASP A 68 18.17 -0.92 4.40
CA ASP A 68 19.19 -1.50 3.55
C ASP A 68 18.92 -3.01 3.43
N PHE A 69 18.40 -3.42 2.27
CA PHE A 69 18.07 -4.82 1.98
C PHE A 69 19.25 -5.63 1.42
N ASP A 70 20.46 -5.06 1.39
CA ASP A 70 21.64 -5.79 0.99
C ASP A 70 21.90 -6.98 1.93
N GLY A 71 22.17 -8.15 1.39
CA GLY A 71 22.37 -9.36 2.19
C GLY A 71 21.11 -9.99 2.81
N TRP A 72 19.95 -9.34 2.77
CA TRP A 72 18.71 -9.89 3.34
C TRP A 72 18.17 -11.06 2.52
N ASN A 73 17.53 -12.02 3.22
CA ASN A 73 16.75 -13.05 2.56
C ASN A 73 15.51 -12.46 1.88
N ALA A 74 15.21 -12.91 0.65
CA ALA A 74 14.08 -12.40 -0.13
C ALA A 74 12.74 -12.56 0.59
N ILE A 75 12.57 -13.64 1.35
CA ILE A 75 11.36 -13.88 2.16
C ILE A 75 11.25 -12.87 3.30
N ASP A 76 12.36 -12.57 3.98
CA ASP A 76 12.38 -11.58 5.06
C ASP A 76 12.05 -10.17 4.55
N ILE A 77 12.50 -9.83 3.33
CA ILE A 77 12.13 -8.57 2.68
C ILE A 77 10.62 -8.49 2.46
N LEU A 78 10.00 -9.54 1.90
CA LEU A 78 8.54 -9.57 1.69
C LEU A 78 7.75 -9.44 2.99
N LEU A 79 8.19 -10.15 4.04
CA LEU A 79 7.55 -10.09 5.36
C LEU A 79 7.67 -8.70 5.99
N LEU A 80 8.87 -8.10 5.96
CA LEU A 80 9.09 -6.77 6.50
C LEU A 80 8.28 -5.72 5.73
N VAL A 81 8.37 -5.72 4.40
CA VAL A 81 7.64 -4.77 3.56
C VAL A 81 6.13 -4.91 3.76
N GLY A 82 5.60 -6.15 3.84
CA GLY A 82 4.20 -6.41 4.14
C GLY A 82 3.77 -5.83 5.50
N ASN A 83 4.58 -6.01 6.54
CA ASN A 83 4.33 -5.43 7.86
C ASN A 83 4.40 -3.91 7.87
N GLU A 84 5.37 -3.30 7.17
CA GLU A 84 5.49 -1.85 7.06
C GLU A 84 4.30 -1.24 6.30
N ILE A 85 3.86 -1.89 5.23
CA ILE A 85 2.65 -1.50 4.51
C ILE A 85 1.44 -1.55 5.46
N HIS A 86 1.26 -2.68 6.17
CA HIS A 86 0.18 -2.80 7.14
C HIS A 86 0.24 -1.69 8.20
N ARG A 87 1.40 -1.48 8.81
CA ARG A 87 1.59 -0.48 9.87
C ARG A 87 1.32 0.96 9.41
N ARG A 88 1.80 1.33 8.21
CA ARG A 88 1.70 2.71 7.69
C ARG A 88 0.33 3.00 7.06
N PHE A 89 -0.29 1.98 6.48
CA PHE A 89 -1.53 2.12 5.72
C PHE A 89 -2.74 1.47 6.40
N PHE A 90 -2.61 0.97 7.64
CA PHE A 90 -3.71 0.34 8.38
C PHE A 90 -4.93 1.26 8.51
N ASN A 91 -4.69 2.57 8.71
CA ASN A 91 -5.75 3.58 8.78
C ASN A 91 -6.11 4.20 7.42
N VAL A 92 -5.43 3.79 6.34
CA VAL A 92 -5.74 4.24 4.98
C VAL A 92 -6.82 3.33 4.44
N SER A 93 -8.05 3.65 4.78
CA SER A 93 -9.20 2.91 4.26
C SER A 93 -9.22 2.99 2.74
N PRO A 94 -9.40 1.88 2.03
CA PRO A 94 -9.66 1.88 0.58
C PRO A 94 -10.77 2.84 0.16
N SER A 95 -11.69 3.18 1.08
CA SER A 95 -12.79 4.11 0.83
C SER A 95 -12.33 5.53 0.45
N VAL A 96 -11.15 5.99 0.88
CA VAL A 96 -10.59 7.28 0.43
C VAL A 96 -10.24 7.19 -1.06
N SER A 97 -9.55 6.13 -1.45
CA SER A 97 -9.17 5.90 -2.85
C SER A 97 -10.40 5.78 -3.76
N TYR A 98 -11.48 5.15 -3.30
CA TYR A 98 -12.73 5.04 -4.07
C TYR A 98 -13.43 6.40 -4.26
N LYS A 99 -13.54 7.19 -3.20
CA LYS A 99 -14.14 8.54 -3.29
C LYS A 99 -13.34 9.47 -4.21
N LEU A 100 -12.00 9.34 -4.18
CA LEU A 100 -11.13 10.10 -5.07
C LEU A 100 -11.18 9.56 -6.51
N ALA A 101 -11.32 8.24 -6.71
CA ALA A 101 -11.50 7.64 -8.03
C ALA A 101 -12.82 8.07 -8.70
N GLU A 102 -13.90 8.20 -7.92
CA GLU A 102 -15.18 8.68 -8.39
C GLU A 102 -15.12 10.16 -8.80
N ALA A 103 -14.46 10.99 -7.98
CA ALA A 103 -14.37 12.43 -8.23
C ALA A 103 -13.31 12.80 -9.29
N PHE A 104 -12.20 12.05 -9.35
CA PHE A 104 -11.04 12.34 -10.19
C PHE A 104 -10.51 11.06 -10.87
N PRO A 105 -11.26 10.45 -11.80
CA PRO A 105 -10.94 9.12 -12.35
C PRO A 105 -9.60 9.09 -13.10
N GLU A 106 -9.26 10.11 -13.87
CA GLU A 106 -8.01 10.18 -14.63
C GLU A 106 -6.80 10.27 -13.71
N LEU A 107 -6.87 11.11 -12.68
CA LEU A 107 -5.83 11.25 -11.68
C LEU A 107 -5.62 9.96 -10.89
N PHE A 108 -6.72 9.28 -10.55
CA PHE A 108 -6.66 8.00 -9.86
C PHE A 108 -6.02 6.91 -10.73
N GLU A 109 -6.36 6.82 -12.01
CA GLU A 109 -5.74 5.83 -12.92
C GLU A 109 -4.24 6.10 -13.11
N GLN A 110 -3.82 7.36 -13.21
CA GLN A 110 -2.40 7.71 -13.24
C GLN A 110 -1.69 7.23 -11.96
N HIS A 111 -2.22 7.57 -10.79
CA HIS A 111 -1.66 7.14 -9.50
C HIS A 111 -1.59 5.61 -9.39
N LYS A 112 -2.65 4.90 -9.77
CA LYS A 112 -2.72 3.44 -9.78
C LYS A 112 -1.66 2.83 -10.70
N GLN A 113 -1.45 3.41 -11.87
CA GLN A 113 -0.43 2.95 -12.83
C GLN A 113 1.00 3.15 -12.28
N GLU A 114 1.30 4.32 -11.72
CA GLU A 114 2.60 4.62 -11.11
C GLU A 114 2.90 3.67 -9.94
N ARG A 115 1.92 3.47 -9.05
CA ARG A 115 2.01 2.51 -7.95
C ARG A 115 2.23 1.09 -8.43
N SER A 116 1.48 0.65 -9.44
CA SER A 116 1.59 -0.69 -10.02
C SER A 116 2.97 -0.93 -10.63
N ASN A 117 3.51 0.04 -11.36
CA ASN A 117 4.84 -0.04 -11.95
C ASN A 117 5.92 -0.16 -10.86
N PHE A 118 5.84 0.66 -9.82
CA PHE A 118 6.78 0.60 -8.70
C PHE A 118 6.76 -0.76 -8.00
N ILE A 119 5.57 -1.26 -7.67
CA ILE A 119 5.41 -2.56 -6.99
C ILE A 119 5.89 -3.70 -7.90
N TYR A 120 5.56 -3.66 -9.19
CA TYR A 120 6.01 -4.64 -10.18
C TYR A 120 7.54 -4.80 -10.16
N GLU A 121 8.28 -3.69 -10.24
CA GLU A 121 9.74 -3.72 -10.21
C GLU A 121 10.28 -4.30 -8.89
N LYS A 122 9.70 -3.92 -7.74
CA LYS A 122 10.12 -4.45 -6.43
C LYS A 122 9.86 -5.95 -6.27
N ILE A 123 8.71 -6.42 -6.74
CA ILE A 123 8.37 -7.85 -6.71
C ILE A 123 9.29 -8.65 -7.65
N LYS A 124 9.53 -8.16 -8.86
CA LYS A 124 10.43 -8.80 -9.82
C LYS A 124 11.84 -8.97 -9.24
N ILE A 125 12.43 -7.88 -8.71
CA ILE A 125 13.74 -7.90 -8.06
C ILE A 125 13.76 -8.91 -6.89
N ASN A 126 12.71 -8.94 -6.06
CA ASN A 126 12.62 -9.86 -4.95
C ASN A 126 12.57 -11.33 -5.40
N ILE A 127 11.82 -11.63 -6.46
CA ILE A 127 11.73 -13.00 -7.01
C ILE A 127 13.08 -13.44 -7.54
N GLU A 128 13.77 -12.61 -8.31
CA GLU A 128 15.10 -12.91 -8.86
C GLU A 128 16.14 -13.13 -7.74
N LYS A 129 16.08 -12.30 -6.66
CA LYS A 129 16.91 -12.47 -5.47
C LYS A 129 16.63 -13.81 -4.77
N GLY A 130 15.37 -14.15 -4.58
CA GLY A 130 14.97 -15.40 -3.92
C GLY A 130 15.37 -16.65 -4.71
N MET A 131 15.36 -16.60 -6.05
CA MET A 131 15.89 -17.64 -6.91
C MET A 131 17.42 -17.80 -6.73
N GLN A 132 18.16 -16.70 -6.76
CA GLN A 132 19.62 -16.70 -6.54
C GLN A 132 20.00 -17.25 -5.16
N GLN A 133 19.17 -17.02 -4.15
CA GLN A 133 19.35 -17.53 -2.79
C GLN A 133 18.88 -18.98 -2.60
N GLY A 134 18.31 -19.61 -3.62
CA GLY A 134 17.78 -20.97 -3.55
C GLY A 134 16.53 -21.14 -2.68
N MET A 135 15.81 -20.02 -2.40
CA MET A 135 14.55 -20.03 -1.64
C MET A 135 13.33 -20.18 -2.55
N TYR A 136 13.44 -19.70 -3.79
CA TYR A 136 12.36 -19.77 -4.76
C TYR A 136 12.69 -20.76 -5.87
N LYS A 137 11.65 -21.26 -6.51
CA LYS A 137 11.74 -22.18 -7.66
C LYS A 137 12.41 -21.48 -8.84
N ASN A 138 13.30 -22.17 -9.53
CA ASN A 138 14.03 -21.62 -10.69
C ASN A 138 13.23 -21.71 -12.01
N ASP A 139 12.11 -22.43 -12.03
CA ASP A 139 11.25 -22.64 -13.19
C ASP A 139 10.07 -21.66 -13.28
N VAL A 140 9.98 -20.69 -12.36
CA VAL A 140 8.97 -19.64 -12.42
C VAL A 140 9.48 -18.40 -13.15
N SER A 141 8.64 -17.75 -13.92
CA SER A 141 8.96 -16.47 -14.56
C SER A 141 8.75 -15.33 -13.56
N SER A 142 9.81 -14.59 -13.20
CA SER A 142 9.73 -13.42 -12.32
C SER A 142 8.75 -12.36 -12.87
N GLU A 143 8.76 -12.14 -14.18
CA GLU A 143 7.85 -11.23 -14.85
C GLU A 143 6.39 -11.68 -14.74
N MET A 144 6.11 -12.96 -15.04
CA MET A 144 4.75 -13.48 -14.97
C MET A 144 4.20 -13.39 -13.55
N VAL A 145 4.97 -13.78 -12.55
CA VAL A 145 4.56 -13.71 -11.14
C VAL A 145 4.31 -12.27 -10.71
N ALA A 146 5.19 -11.34 -11.08
CA ALA A 146 5.01 -9.92 -10.75
C ALA A 146 3.72 -9.36 -11.38
N ARG A 147 3.43 -9.68 -12.64
CA ARG A 147 2.17 -9.27 -13.31
C ARG A 147 0.94 -9.88 -12.65
N MET A 148 0.98 -11.16 -12.30
CA MET A 148 -0.12 -11.83 -11.58
C MET A 148 -0.32 -11.22 -10.18
N TYR A 149 0.76 -10.86 -9.49
CA TYR A 149 0.67 -10.17 -8.22
C TYR A 149 -0.05 -8.83 -8.35
N ILE A 150 0.34 -7.99 -9.34
CA ILE A 150 -0.31 -6.70 -9.60
C ILE A 150 -1.79 -6.86 -9.95
N ALA A 151 -2.13 -7.83 -10.81
CA ALA A 151 -3.53 -8.09 -11.15
C ALA A 151 -4.35 -8.40 -9.89
N LYS A 152 -3.88 -9.33 -9.05
CA LYS A 152 -4.55 -9.67 -7.79
C LYS A 152 -4.57 -8.53 -6.78
N LEU A 153 -3.49 -7.72 -6.73
CA LEU A 153 -3.45 -6.53 -5.87
C LEU A 153 -4.50 -5.49 -6.28
N ASN A 154 -4.75 -5.34 -7.57
CA ASN A 154 -5.83 -4.47 -8.06
C ASN A 154 -7.21 -5.05 -7.73
N ASP A 155 -7.38 -6.39 -7.86
CA ASP A 155 -8.65 -7.06 -7.55
C ASP A 155 -9.04 -6.92 -6.08
N ILE A 156 -8.09 -7.02 -5.14
CA ILE A 156 -8.39 -6.87 -3.70
C ILE A 156 -8.85 -5.47 -3.31
N HIS A 157 -8.63 -4.49 -4.17
CA HIS A 157 -9.16 -3.13 -4.03
C HIS A 157 -10.53 -2.95 -4.71
N ASN A 158 -11.09 -3.98 -5.33
CA ASN A 158 -12.41 -3.92 -5.97
C ASN A 158 -13.50 -4.33 -4.96
N GLN A 159 -14.36 -3.37 -4.59
CA GLN A 159 -15.46 -3.59 -3.63
C GLN A 159 -16.55 -4.52 -4.17
N GLU A 160 -16.70 -4.64 -5.48
CA GLU A 160 -17.66 -5.58 -6.07
C GLU A 160 -17.21 -7.03 -5.88
N ILE A 161 -15.87 -7.25 -5.89
CA ILE A 161 -15.27 -8.58 -5.67
C ILE A 161 -15.12 -8.86 -4.17
N TYR A 162 -14.66 -7.87 -3.41
CA TYR A 162 -14.39 -7.99 -1.97
C TYR A 162 -15.14 -6.88 -1.20
N PRO A 163 -16.46 -7.03 -0.96
CA PRO A 163 -17.24 -6.07 -0.18
C PRO A 163 -16.64 -5.89 1.23
N PRO A 164 -16.40 -4.66 1.69
CA PRO A 164 -15.76 -4.39 2.98
C PRO A 164 -16.59 -4.81 4.18
N GLU A 165 -17.91 -5.00 4.00
CA GLU A 165 -18.82 -5.50 5.03
C GLU A 165 -18.62 -7.00 5.30
N VAL A 166 -18.04 -7.73 4.34
CA VAL A 166 -17.83 -9.19 4.40
C VAL A 166 -16.37 -9.53 4.61
N PHE A 167 -15.47 -8.76 4.00
CA PHE A 167 -14.05 -9.06 3.93
C PHE A 167 -13.22 -7.95 4.58
N ASP A 168 -12.48 -8.30 5.63
CA ASP A 168 -11.44 -7.43 6.18
C ASP A 168 -10.24 -7.36 5.22
N PHE A 169 -9.83 -6.13 4.87
CA PHE A 169 -8.75 -5.89 3.90
C PHE A 169 -7.43 -6.53 4.32
N ALA A 170 -7.08 -6.47 5.61
CA ALA A 170 -5.85 -7.07 6.10
C ALA A 170 -5.84 -8.59 5.90
N THR A 171 -6.98 -9.24 6.12
CA THR A 171 -7.16 -10.68 5.88
C THR A 171 -6.97 -11.03 4.41
N ILE A 172 -7.60 -10.27 3.49
CA ILE A 172 -7.45 -10.49 2.04
C ILE A 172 -6.00 -10.30 1.61
N PHE A 173 -5.37 -9.21 2.05
CA PHE A 173 -3.98 -8.89 1.70
C PHE A 173 -3.01 -9.97 2.22
N ASN A 174 -3.17 -10.43 3.45
CA ASN A 174 -2.36 -11.52 4.00
C ASN A 174 -2.53 -12.83 3.21
N ASN A 175 -3.77 -13.17 2.81
CA ASN A 175 -4.03 -14.35 1.98
C ASN A 175 -3.40 -14.21 0.58
N LEU A 176 -3.39 -13.01 0.00
CA LEU A 176 -2.70 -12.74 -1.26
C LEU A 176 -1.20 -13.03 -1.13
N ILE A 177 -0.55 -12.48 -0.10
CA ILE A 177 0.89 -12.69 0.15
C ILE A 177 1.20 -14.16 0.38
N ASP A 178 0.44 -14.85 1.24
CA ASP A 178 0.61 -16.28 1.52
C ASP A 178 0.49 -17.12 0.25
N GLY A 179 -0.50 -16.84 -0.57
CA GLY A 179 -0.73 -17.54 -1.82
C GLY A 179 0.41 -17.36 -2.83
N VAL A 180 0.92 -16.14 -2.95
CA VAL A 180 2.07 -15.85 -3.83
C VAL A 180 3.32 -16.57 -3.33
N ILE A 181 3.66 -16.42 -2.05
CA ILE A 181 4.86 -17.05 -1.46
C ILE A 181 4.78 -18.58 -1.61
N LYS A 182 3.64 -19.20 -1.33
CA LYS A 182 3.44 -20.64 -1.51
C LYS A 182 3.64 -21.09 -2.96
N THR A 183 3.28 -20.25 -3.92
CA THR A 183 3.42 -20.54 -5.35
C THR A 183 4.87 -20.50 -5.81
N ILE A 184 5.65 -19.53 -5.34
CA ILE A 184 7.01 -19.28 -5.83
C ILE A 184 8.10 -20.02 -5.05
N THR A 185 7.87 -20.36 -3.77
CA THR A 185 8.88 -21.04 -2.92
C THR A 185 9.04 -22.51 -3.30
N ASN A 186 10.28 -23.00 -3.18
CA ASN A 186 10.56 -24.42 -3.03
C ASN A 186 10.28 -24.89 -1.59
N GLU A 187 10.57 -26.16 -1.26
CA GLU A 187 10.30 -26.71 0.07
C GLU A 187 11.07 -25.97 1.18
N ASP A 188 12.35 -25.69 0.99
CA ASP A 188 13.18 -24.99 1.98
C ASP A 188 12.68 -23.57 2.21
N GLY A 189 12.38 -22.83 1.13
CA GLY A 189 11.81 -21.49 1.20
C GLY A 189 10.45 -21.48 1.89
N TRP A 190 9.60 -22.49 1.63
CA TRP A 190 8.30 -22.61 2.30
C TRP A 190 8.42 -22.88 3.80
N GLN A 191 9.34 -23.76 4.22
CA GLN A 191 9.60 -24.01 5.64
C GLN A 191 10.16 -22.77 6.32
N TYR A 192 11.13 -22.09 5.68
CA TYR A 192 11.68 -20.84 6.17
C TYR A 192 10.59 -19.76 6.36
N TYR A 193 9.72 -19.58 5.35
CA TYR A 193 8.60 -18.65 5.44
C TYR A 193 7.70 -18.92 6.65
N LYS A 194 7.29 -20.17 6.85
CA LYS A 194 6.41 -20.54 7.98
C LYS A 194 7.03 -20.19 9.34
N GLN A 195 8.31 -20.48 9.51
CA GLN A 195 9.04 -20.14 10.75
C GLN A 195 9.12 -18.62 10.96
N ARG A 196 9.47 -17.88 9.91
CA ARG A 196 9.61 -16.42 10.00
C ARG A 196 8.26 -15.74 10.24
N LYS A 197 7.21 -16.17 9.57
CA LYS A 197 5.86 -15.62 9.74
C LYS A 197 5.36 -15.75 11.19
N GLN A 198 5.63 -16.87 11.85
CA GLN A 198 5.30 -17.04 13.27
C GLN A 198 6.03 -16.02 14.16
N LEU A 199 7.32 -15.75 13.90
CA LEU A 199 8.09 -14.75 14.65
C LEU A 199 7.53 -13.34 14.44
N TYR A 200 7.20 -12.96 13.21
CA TYR A 200 6.62 -11.66 12.92
C TYR A 200 5.25 -11.48 13.58
N SER A 201 4.39 -12.50 13.62
CA SER A 201 3.10 -12.44 14.31
C SER A 201 3.24 -12.21 15.82
N VAL A 202 4.18 -12.89 16.47
CA VAL A 202 4.45 -12.71 17.91
C VAL A 202 4.98 -11.30 18.21
N LEU A 203 5.83 -10.74 17.35
CA LEU A 203 6.39 -9.39 17.54
C LEU A 203 5.35 -8.28 17.34
N SER A 204 4.33 -8.52 16.50
CA SER A 204 3.22 -7.56 16.26
C SER A 204 2.22 -7.49 17.43
N PHE A 205 2.12 -8.54 18.25
CA PHE A 205 1.24 -8.55 19.44
C PHE A 205 1.85 -7.85 20.67
N ASN A 206 3.15 -7.52 20.65
CA ASN A 206 3.87 -6.93 21.79
C ASN A 206 4.18 -5.43 21.62
N ARG A 207 3.45 -4.71 20.75
CA ARG A 207 3.61 -3.26 20.57
C ARG A 207 2.31 -2.48 20.71
#